data_200218a5a73d1fad05c2f74c3e5a78bf
#
_entry.id   200218a5a73d1fad05c2f74c3e5a78bf
#
_cell.length_a   1.000
_cell.length_b   1.000
_cell.length_c   1.000
_cell.angle_alpha   90.00
_cell.angle_beta   90.00
_cell.angle_gamma   90.00
#
_symmetry.space_group_name_H-M   'P 1'
#
loop_
_entity.id
_entity.type
_entity.pdbx_description
1 polymer ?
#
loop_
_entity_poly.entity_id
_entity_poly.type
_entity_poly.pdbx_seq_one_letter_code
_entity_poly.pdbx_strand_id
1 'polypeptide(L)'
;MSVPALPAVVSLAALIAYQGSAMAVGQARVKHKVLPPAMSGPEPFECALRVQQNTLEQLVFFLPVFWLAALMSSETWASLLGFIWVGGRVAYGVGYRMAPNKRGPGFGISFLCSIALLVMAILGAFSQR
;
A
#
# COMPACT_ATOMS: atom_id res chain seq x y z
N MET A 1 26.13 11.26 -2.65
CA MET A 1 25.09 10.44 -3.32
C MET A 1 23.72 11.01 -2.98
N SER A 2 22.91 11.32 -3.95
CA SER A 2 21.57 11.86 -3.72
C SER A 2 20.51 10.77 -3.94
N VAL A 3 19.44 10.84 -3.14
CA VAL A 3 18.29 9.95 -3.30
C VAL A 3 17.39 10.51 -4.39
N PRO A 4 16.92 9.69 -5.35
CA PRO A 4 15.99 10.17 -6.36
C PRO A 4 14.72 10.73 -5.73
N ALA A 5 14.31 11.92 -6.16
CA ALA A 5 13.21 12.65 -5.50
C ALA A 5 11.84 11.98 -5.71
N LEU A 6 11.53 11.58 -6.96
CA LEU A 6 10.22 10.98 -7.23
C LEU A 6 10.00 9.67 -6.46
N PRO A 7 10.93 8.70 -6.49
CA PRO A 7 10.76 7.51 -5.68
C PRO A 7 10.66 7.80 -4.19
N ALA A 8 11.39 8.80 -3.69
CA ALA A 8 11.28 9.18 -2.28
C ALA A 8 9.87 9.69 -1.95
N VAL A 9 9.29 10.53 -2.83
CA VAL A 9 7.94 11.05 -2.62
C VAL A 9 6.91 9.91 -2.66
N VAL A 10 7.05 8.96 -3.59
CA VAL A 10 6.17 7.79 -3.65
C VAL A 10 6.24 6.99 -2.35
N SER A 11 7.46 6.75 -1.85
CA SER A 11 7.65 6.00 -0.61
C SER A 11 7.01 6.69 0.58
N LEU A 12 7.17 8.02 0.68
CA LEU A 12 6.53 8.80 1.74
C LEU A 12 5.01 8.75 1.61
N ALA A 13 4.48 8.89 0.40
CA ALA A 13 3.03 8.80 0.17
C ALA A 13 2.49 7.43 0.59
N ALA A 14 3.20 6.35 0.27
CA ALA A 14 2.82 4.99 0.65
C ALA A 14 2.80 4.83 2.18
N LEU A 15 3.82 5.34 2.86
CA LEU A 15 3.90 5.28 4.33
C LEU A 15 2.82 6.12 4.99
N ILE A 16 2.50 7.29 4.42
CA ILE A 16 1.41 8.14 4.91
C ILE A 16 0.07 7.42 4.75
N ALA A 17 -0.15 6.76 3.61
CA ALA A 17 -1.37 5.99 3.39
C ALA A 17 -1.50 4.87 4.43
N TYR A 18 -0.41 4.16 4.72
CA TYR A 18 -0.41 3.13 5.76
C TYR A 18 -0.71 3.74 7.13
N GLN A 19 -0.03 4.83 7.48
CA GLN A 19 -0.22 5.48 8.77
C GLN A 19 -1.65 5.96 8.94
N GLY A 20 -2.26 6.48 7.85
CA GLY A 20 -3.67 6.83 7.85
C GLY A 20 -4.57 5.64 8.16
N SER A 21 -4.27 4.46 7.62
CA SER A 21 -5.04 3.26 7.91
C SER A 21 -4.89 2.82 9.38
N ALA A 22 -3.69 2.99 9.96
CA ALA A 22 -3.45 2.69 11.36
C ALA A 22 -4.23 3.66 12.27
N MET A 23 -4.26 4.94 11.92
CA MET A 23 -5.04 5.94 12.65
C MET A 23 -6.53 5.63 12.59
N ALA A 24 -7.02 5.15 11.44
CA ALA A 24 -8.41 4.75 11.30
C ALA A 24 -8.77 3.61 12.25
N VAL A 25 -7.85 2.66 12.48
CA VAL A 25 -8.06 1.60 13.47
C VAL A 25 -8.16 2.19 14.87
N GLY A 26 -7.27 3.11 15.24
CA GLY A 26 -7.32 3.78 16.53
C GLY A 26 -8.64 4.50 16.78
N GLN A 27 -9.10 5.23 15.77
CA GLN A 27 -10.39 5.93 15.83
C GLN A 27 -11.55 4.94 15.98
N ALA A 28 -11.52 3.83 15.25
CA ALA A 28 -12.56 2.81 15.33
C ALA A 28 -12.58 2.14 16.71
N ARG A 29 -11.41 1.92 17.31
CA ARG A 29 -11.33 1.37 18.68
C ARG A 29 -12.02 2.28 19.68
N VAL A 30 -11.76 3.58 19.60
CA VAL A 30 -12.39 4.54 20.50
C VAL A 30 -13.90 4.58 20.27
N LYS A 31 -14.31 4.66 19.00
CA LYS A 31 -15.73 4.77 18.65
C LYS A 31 -16.53 3.54 19.08
N HIS A 32 -15.97 2.36 18.89
CA HIS A 32 -16.68 1.09 19.15
C HIS A 32 -16.28 0.44 20.47
N LYS A 33 -15.43 1.12 21.26
CA LYS A 33 -15.02 0.66 22.60
C LYS A 33 -14.35 -0.73 22.55
N VAL A 34 -13.48 -0.93 21.56
CA VAL A 34 -12.71 -2.17 21.41
C VAL A 34 -11.30 -1.92 21.94
N LEU A 35 -11.03 -2.35 23.17
CA LEU A 35 -9.73 -2.13 23.80
C LEU A 35 -8.68 -3.11 23.26
N PRO A 36 -7.43 -2.67 23.05
CA PRO A 36 -6.36 -3.59 22.72
C PRO A 36 -6.18 -4.62 23.85
N PRO A 37 -5.78 -5.86 23.56
CA PRO A 37 -5.37 -6.41 22.27
C PRO A 37 -6.51 -7.04 21.44
N ALA A 38 -7.77 -6.76 21.77
CA ALA A 38 -8.91 -7.36 21.07
C ALA A 38 -8.86 -7.02 19.56
N MET A 39 -9.12 -8.01 18.74
CA MET A 39 -9.09 -7.86 17.26
C MET A 39 -10.45 -8.15 16.63
N SER A 40 -11.48 -8.41 17.43
CA SER A 40 -12.83 -8.63 16.95
C SER A 40 -13.77 -7.62 17.59
N GLY A 41 -14.85 -7.28 16.89
CA GLY A 41 -15.81 -6.29 17.35
C GLY A 41 -16.80 -5.98 16.23
N PRO A 42 -17.46 -4.80 16.29
CA PRO A 42 -18.37 -4.41 15.23
C PRO A 42 -17.71 -4.40 13.86
N GLU A 43 -18.49 -4.66 12.81
CA GLU A 43 -17.98 -4.77 11.44
C GLU A 43 -17.12 -3.56 11.03
N PRO A 44 -17.51 -2.30 11.29
CA PRO A 44 -16.66 -1.18 10.89
C PRO A 44 -15.26 -1.21 11.50
N PHE A 45 -15.13 -1.67 12.74
CA PHE A 45 -13.82 -1.84 13.37
C PHE A 45 -13.02 -2.93 12.68
N GLU A 46 -13.62 -4.07 12.41
CA GLU A 46 -12.92 -5.19 11.77
C GLU A 46 -12.50 -4.84 10.34
N CYS A 47 -13.33 -4.08 9.62
CA CYS A 47 -12.94 -3.59 8.29
C CYS A 47 -11.73 -2.67 8.35
N ALA A 48 -11.70 -1.74 9.30
CA ALA A 48 -10.55 -0.84 9.47
C ALA A 48 -9.29 -1.63 9.80
N LEU A 49 -9.40 -2.62 10.69
CA LEU A 49 -8.28 -3.47 11.07
C LEU A 49 -7.74 -4.26 9.88
N ARG A 50 -8.63 -4.82 9.05
CA ARG A 50 -8.23 -5.56 7.86
C ARG A 50 -7.52 -4.67 6.84
N VAL A 51 -8.00 -3.45 6.66
CA VAL A 51 -7.34 -2.49 5.75
C VAL A 51 -5.91 -2.22 6.21
N GLN A 52 -5.72 -1.98 7.50
CA GLN A 52 -4.38 -1.75 8.04
C GLN A 52 -3.48 -2.96 7.85
N GLN A 53 -3.94 -4.14 8.24
CA GLN A 53 -3.15 -5.36 8.16
C GLN A 53 -2.78 -5.69 6.71
N ASN A 54 -3.74 -5.63 5.80
CA ASN A 54 -3.48 -5.92 4.40
C ASN A 54 -2.52 -4.89 3.78
N THR A 55 -2.65 -3.62 4.15
CA THR A 55 -1.76 -2.58 3.63
C THR A 55 -0.33 -2.81 4.13
N LEU A 56 -0.16 -3.19 5.39
CA LEU A 56 1.17 -3.53 5.91
C LEU A 56 1.79 -4.70 5.14
N GLU A 57 1.03 -5.75 4.93
CA GLU A 57 1.49 -6.92 4.19
C GLU A 57 1.92 -6.55 2.76
N GLN A 58 1.12 -5.72 2.10
CA GLN A 58 1.42 -5.28 0.75
C GLN A 58 2.63 -4.33 0.70
N LEU A 59 2.83 -3.50 1.72
CA LEU A 59 4.00 -2.61 1.80
C LEU A 59 5.31 -3.38 1.87
N VAL A 60 5.32 -4.49 2.59
CA VAL A 60 6.51 -5.33 2.72
C VAL A 60 6.97 -5.83 1.35
N PHE A 61 6.03 -6.14 0.46
CA PHE A 61 6.34 -6.52 -0.91
C PHE A 61 6.62 -5.30 -1.78
N PHE A 62 5.77 -4.28 -1.71
CA PHE A 62 5.78 -3.13 -2.62
C PHE A 62 7.08 -2.32 -2.50
N LEU A 63 7.47 -1.93 -1.29
CA LEU A 63 8.59 -1.00 -1.14
C LEU A 63 9.91 -1.54 -1.70
N PRO A 64 10.32 -2.79 -1.39
CA PRO A 64 11.54 -3.31 -1.98
C PRO A 64 11.48 -3.43 -3.50
N VAL A 65 10.41 -3.98 -4.06
CA VAL A 65 10.34 -4.14 -5.53
C VAL A 65 10.23 -2.79 -6.23
N PHE A 66 9.56 -1.84 -5.60
CA PHE A 66 9.46 -0.48 -6.14
C PHE A 66 10.85 0.17 -6.27
N TRP A 67 11.64 0.14 -5.20
CA TRP A 67 12.97 0.72 -5.23
C TRP A 67 13.90 -0.01 -6.18
N LEU A 68 13.82 -1.33 -6.23
CA LEU A 68 14.62 -2.08 -7.19
C LEU A 68 14.24 -1.73 -8.63
N ALA A 69 12.94 -1.62 -8.92
CA ALA A 69 12.49 -1.21 -10.24
C ALA A 69 12.94 0.22 -10.57
N ALA A 70 12.85 1.14 -9.61
CA ALA A 70 13.24 2.53 -9.82
C ALA A 70 14.73 2.66 -10.09
N LEU A 71 15.55 1.91 -9.35
CA LEU A 71 17.02 2.02 -9.46
C LEU A 71 17.61 1.21 -10.60
N MET A 72 17.01 0.07 -10.94
CA MET A 72 17.58 -0.84 -11.93
C MET A 72 16.86 -0.84 -13.28
N SER A 73 15.70 -0.21 -13.37
CA SER A 73 14.95 -0.16 -14.63
C SER A 73 14.63 1.29 -14.99
N SER A 74 13.49 1.83 -14.55
CA SER A 74 13.09 3.20 -14.90
C SER A 74 12.53 3.91 -13.68
N GLU A 75 13.18 4.99 -13.28
CA GLU A 75 12.69 5.84 -12.18
C GLU A 75 11.31 6.41 -12.48
N THR A 76 11.11 6.91 -13.71
CA THR A 76 9.86 7.55 -14.10
C THR A 76 8.71 6.56 -14.13
N TRP A 77 8.87 5.42 -14.80
CA TRP A 77 7.82 4.42 -14.90
C TRP A 77 7.53 3.76 -13.55
N ALA A 78 8.57 3.47 -12.78
CA ALA A 78 8.38 2.91 -11.44
C ALA A 78 7.61 3.89 -10.55
N SER A 79 7.95 5.19 -10.60
CA SER A 79 7.27 6.20 -9.80
C SER A 79 5.81 6.36 -10.21
N LEU A 80 5.52 6.32 -11.50
CA LEU A 80 4.14 6.36 -11.99
C LEU A 80 3.34 5.18 -11.43
N LEU A 81 3.86 3.96 -11.56
CA LEU A 81 3.21 2.77 -11.02
C LEU A 81 3.08 2.85 -9.51
N GLY A 82 4.09 3.42 -8.84
CA GLY A 82 4.05 3.62 -7.40
C GLY A 82 2.93 4.55 -6.95
N PHE A 83 2.74 5.68 -7.65
CA PHE A 83 1.62 6.57 -7.34
C PHE A 83 0.27 5.91 -7.59
N ILE A 84 0.16 5.11 -8.66
CA ILE A 84 -1.06 4.35 -8.94
C ILE A 84 -1.31 3.33 -7.82
N TRP A 85 -0.24 2.68 -7.33
CA TRP A 85 -0.35 1.76 -6.20
C TRP A 85 -0.91 2.46 -4.95
N VAL A 86 -0.37 3.64 -4.62
CA VAL A 86 -0.85 4.43 -3.47
C VAL A 86 -2.32 4.77 -3.65
N GLY A 87 -2.73 5.24 -4.84
CA GLY A 87 -4.13 5.52 -5.15
C GLY A 87 -5.00 4.27 -5.00
N GLY A 88 -4.51 3.13 -5.44
CA GLY A 88 -5.19 1.85 -5.28
C GLY A 88 -5.38 1.47 -3.81
N ARG A 89 -4.37 1.72 -2.96
CA ARG A 89 -4.50 1.45 -1.52
C ARG A 89 -5.51 2.37 -0.84
N VAL A 90 -5.54 3.65 -1.23
CA VAL A 90 -6.55 4.57 -0.71
C VAL A 90 -7.95 4.12 -1.14
N ALA A 91 -8.11 3.76 -2.43
CA ALA A 91 -9.39 3.24 -2.93
C ALA A 91 -9.80 1.94 -2.23
N TYR A 92 -8.83 1.04 -1.98
CA TYR A 92 -9.08 -0.19 -1.23
C TYR A 92 -9.59 0.12 0.18
N GLY A 93 -8.93 1.03 0.89
CA GLY A 93 -9.31 1.39 2.24
C GLY A 93 -10.69 2.03 2.31
N VAL A 94 -10.96 3.00 1.43
CA VAL A 94 -12.26 3.67 1.37
C VAL A 94 -13.35 2.68 0.99
N GLY A 95 -13.12 1.86 -0.03
CA GLY A 95 -14.10 0.88 -0.49
C GLY A 95 -14.44 -0.16 0.57
N TYR A 96 -13.41 -0.71 1.23
CA TYR A 96 -13.59 -1.73 2.27
C TYR A 96 -14.41 -1.19 3.44
N ARG A 97 -14.15 0.07 3.83
CA ARG A 97 -14.86 0.71 4.94
C ARG A 97 -16.31 1.05 4.58
N MET A 98 -16.61 1.29 3.31
CA MET A 98 -17.99 1.50 2.85
C MET A 98 -18.78 0.19 2.86
N ALA A 99 -18.20 -0.88 2.31
CA ALA A 99 -18.78 -2.22 2.32
C ALA A 99 -17.68 -3.22 1.98
N PRO A 100 -17.59 -4.38 2.67
CA PRO A 100 -16.51 -5.35 2.41
C PRO A 100 -16.41 -5.80 0.95
N ASN A 101 -17.54 -5.84 0.23
CA ASN A 101 -17.54 -6.26 -1.17
C ASN A 101 -17.00 -5.19 -2.14
N LYS A 102 -16.72 -3.97 -1.65
CA LYS A 102 -16.17 -2.89 -2.47
C LYS A 102 -14.64 -2.78 -2.39
N ARG A 103 -13.98 -3.74 -1.74
CA ARG A 103 -12.53 -3.73 -1.61
C ARG A 103 -11.80 -4.14 -2.89
N GLY A 104 -12.47 -4.85 -3.79
CA GLY A 104 -11.86 -5.50 -4.96
C GLY A 104 -11.11 -4.58 -5.91
N PRO A 105 -11.72 -3.47 -6.40
CA PRO A 105 -11.05 -2.62 -7.38
C PRO A 105 -9.74 -2.02 -6.88
N GLY A 106 -9.72 -1.51 -5.65
CA GLY A 106 -8.50 -0.93 -5.08
C GLY A 106 -7.43 -1.99 -4.87
N PHE A 107 -7.80 -3.17 -4.37
CA PHE A 107 -6.87 -4.27 -4.22
C PHE A 107 -6.29 -4.70 -5.57
N GLY A 108 -7.13 -4.85 -6.59
CA GLY A 108 -6.69 -5.24 -7.92
C GLY A 108 -5.69 -4.26 -8.52
N ILE A 109 -5.97 -2.97 -8.41
CA ILE A 109 -5.08 -1.93 -8.92
C ILE A 109 -3.70 -2.01 -8.25
N SER A 110 -3.66 -2.05 -6.93
CA SER A 110 -2.39 -2.11 -6.21
C SER A 110 -1.65 -3.42 -6.45
N PHE A 111 -2.37 -4.53 -6.53
CA PHE A 111 -1.77 -5.84 -6.82
C PHE A 111 -1.10 -5.85 -8.21
N LEU A 112 -1.81 -5.37 -9.23
CA LEU A 112 -1.27 -5.33 -10.59
C LEU A 112 -0.06 -4.41 -10.69
N CYS A 113 -0.07 -3.27 -10.00
CA CYS A 113 1.10 -2.38 -9.95
C CYS A 113 2.29 -3.08 -9.31
N SER A 114 2.08 -3.82 -8.23
CA SER A 114 3.16 -4.57 -7.55
C SER A 114 3.76 -5.63 -8.48
N ILE A 115 2.92 -6.33 -9.23
CA ILE A 115 3.41 -7.34 -10.19
C ILE A 115 4.20 -6.69 -11.33
N ALA A 116 3.70 -5.56 -11.86
CA ALA A 116 4.41 -4.83 -12.91
C ALA A 116 5.79 -4.35 -12.41
N LEU A 117 5.85 -3.85 -11.18
CA LEU A 117 7.11 -3.42 -10.57
C LEU A 117 8.06 -4.60 -10.36
N LEU A 118 7.54 -5.75 -9.96
CA LEU A 118 8.34 -6.96 -9.81
C LEU A 118 8.97 -7.37 -11.14
N VAL A 119 8.18 -7.36 -12.21
CA VAL A 119 8.69 -7.68 -13.55
C VAL A 119 9.78 -6.68 -13.96
N MET A 120 9.54 -5.38 -13.75
CA MET A 120 10.55 -4.35 -14.03
C MET A 120 11.84 -4.58 -13.24
N ALA A 121 11.71 -4.93 -11.95
CA ALA A 121 12.87 -5.18 -11.09
C ALA A 121 13.65 -6.40 -11.58
N ILE A 122 12.97 -7.48 -11.94
CA ILE A 122 13.62 -8.69 -12.44
C ILE A 122 14.37 -8.39 -13.74
N LEU A 123 13.72 -7.75 -14.71
CA LEU A 123 14.35 -7.41 -15.98
C LEU A 123 15.53 -6.46 -15.76
N GLY A 124 15.36 -5.48 -14.89
CA GLY A 124 16.42 -4.54 -14.55
C GLY A 124 17.62 -5.23 -13.90
N ALA A 125 17.37 -6.17 -13.00
CA ALA A 125 18.44 -6.92 -12.32
C ALA A 125 19.26 -7.72 -13.32
N PHE A 126 18.60 -8.39 -14.27
CA PHE A 126 19.32 -9.16 -15.30
C PHE A 126 20.10 -8.28 -16.27
N SER A 127 19.67 -7.04 -16.48
CA SER A 127 20.38 -6.12 -17.37
C SER A 127 21.56 -5.41 -16.71
N GLN A 128 21.77 -5.57 -15.39
CA GLN A 128 22.89 -4.96 -14.68
C GLN A 128 24.21 -5.74 -14.83
N ARG A 129 24.24 -6.81 -15.60
CA ARG A 129 25.42 -7.63 -15.80
C ARG A 129 26.52 -6.95 -16.61
#